data_1d9b12653171edd5a2144dd838fa273d
#
_entry.id   1d9b12653171edd5a2144dd838fa273d
#
_cell.length_a   1.000
_cell.length_b   1.000
_cell.length_c   1.000
_cell.angle_alpha   90.00
_cell.angle_beta   90.00
_cell.angle_gamma   90.00
#
_symmetry.space_group_name_H-M   'P 1'
#
loop_
_entity.id
_entity.type
_entity.pdbx_description
1 polymer ?
#
loop_
_entity_poly.entity_id
_entity_poly.type
_entity_poly.pdbx_seq_one_letter_code
_entity_poly.pdbx_strand_id
1 'polypeptide(L)'
;MKKIQVLIKPQCDAEIQNQFVTKFGDQCEFTFQGKETEDAIAAAEVVIGEPEEEEILKAENLRWIQLTWAGADKYTKMKAFPTGVTLTNASGAFGKIISEYVIGNIIALYRGLPNYWKNKQKHLWVQNKSSETIYGKNILILGTGDIGRNIAHRMKAFETHVTGIKRTAVPEHSQQMKEFDEVYDLKALD
;
A
#
# COMPACT_ATOMS: atom_id res chain seq x y z
N MET A 1 0.83 24.29 -27.51
CA MET A 1 0.45 22.86 -27.51
C MET A 1 -0.82 22.70 -26.67
N LYS A 2 -1.70 21.76 -27.04
CA LYS A 2 -2.87 21.42 -26.20
C LYS A 2 -2.36 20.78 -24.92
N LYS A 3 -2.80 21.25 -23.74
CA LYS A 3 -2.42 20.67 -22.45
C LYS A 3 -3.15 19.35 -22.22
N ILE A 4 -2.47 18.42 -21.54
CA ILE A 4 -3.03 17.13 -21.12
C ILE A 4 -4.05 17.42 -20.01
N GLN A 5 -5.25 16.88 -20.14
CA GLN A 5 -6.32 17.03 -19.15
C GLN A 5 -6.15 16.00 -18.05
N VAL A 6 -5.88 16.44 -16.82
CA VAL A 6 -5.60 15.58 -15.66
C VAL A 6 -6.68 15.78 -14.59
N LEU A 7 -7.39 14.72 -14.27
CA LEU A 7 -8.38 14.69 -13.20
C LEU A 7 -7.72 14.09 -11.93
N ILE A 8 -7.73 14.84 -10.83
CA ILE A 8 -7.18 14.41 -9.52
C ILE A 8 -8.33 14.21 -8.55
N LYS A 9 -8.64 12.96 -8.24
CA LYS A 9 -9.74 12.56 -7.36
C LYS A 9 -9.42 12.58 -5.87
N PRO A 10 -8.18 12.30 -5.41
CA PRO A 10 -7.84 12.46 -3.99
C PRO A 10 -7.96 13.91 -3.55
N GLN A 11 -8.39 14.10 -2.29
CA GLN A 11 -8.37 15.42 -1.68
C GLN A 11 -6.92 15.91 -1.56
N CYS A 12 -6.64 17.05 -2.15
CA CYS A 12 -5.35 17.74 -2.10
C CYS A 12 -5.52 19.10 -1.42
N ASP A 13 -4.67 19.41 -0.47
CA ASP A 13 -4.58 20.75 0.07
C ASP A 13 -4.00 21.76 -0.96
N ALA A 14 -4.08 23.03 -0.63
CA ALA A 14 -3.62 24.09 -1.53
C ALA A 14 -2.13 23.99 -1.86
N GLU A 15 -1.30 23.50 -0.95
CA GLU A 15 0.13 23.33 -1.15
C GLU A 15 0.42 22.26 -2.20
N ILE A 16 -0.23 21.09 -2.07
CA ILE A 16 -0.12 20.01 -3.05
C ILE A 16 -0.65 20.43 -4.41
N GLN A 17 -1.81 21.12 -4.46
CA GLN A 17 -2.35 21.65 -5.73
C GLN A 17 -1.34 22.59 -6.40
N ASN A 18 -0.74 23.51 -5.66
CA ASN A 18 0.27 24.44 -6.16
C ASN A 18 1.52 23.70 -6.65
N GLN A 19 1.94 22.62 -6.00
CA GLN A 19 3.08 21.81 -6.47
C GLN A 19 2.80 21.18 -7.83
N PHE A 20 1.60 20.62 -8.06
CA PHE A 20 1.21 20.10 -9.37
C PHE A 20 1.23 21.19 -10.44
N VAL A 21 0.59 22.33 -10.18
CA VAL A 21 0.51 23.45 -11.13
C VAL A 21 1.90 24.04 -11.43
N THR A 22 2.73 24.22 -10.42
CA THR A 22 4.08 24.79 -10.59
C THR A 22 4.99 23.86 -11.40
N LYS A 23 4.91 22.55 -11.16
CA LYS A 23 5.80 21.59 -11.83
C LYS A 23 5.35 21.21 -13.24
N PHE A 24 4.05 21.14 -13.47
CA PHE A 24 3.50 20.53 -14.69
C PHE A 24 2.47 21.42 -15.42
N GLY A 25 2.14 22.59 -14.89
CA GLY A 25 1.09 23.46 -15.44
C GLY A 25 1.36 23.97 -16.86
N ASP A 26 2.60 23.91 -17.34
CA ASP A 26 2.93 24.21 -18.73
C ASP A 26 2.43 23.12 -19.70
N GLN A 27 2.39 21.85 -19.23
CA GLN A 27 2.05 20.69 -20.04
C GLN A 27 0.66 20.11 -19.71
N CYS A 28 0.18 20.33 -18.47
CA CYS A 28 -1.05 19.76 -17.96
C CYS A 28 -2.03 20.84 -17.49
N GLU A 29 -3.31 20.53 -17.61
CA GLU A 29 -4.41 21.25 -16.98
C GLU A 29 -5.05 20.33 -15.94
N PHE A 30 -5.18 20.82 -14.70
CA PHE A 30 -5.60 20.01 -13.57
C PHE A 30 -7.01 20.35 -13.11
N THR A 31 -7.87 19.35 -13.02
CA THR A 31 -9.13 19.42 -12.28
C THR A 31 -8.98 18.64 -10.98
N PHE A 32 -9.15 19.34 -9.85
CA PHE A 32 -9.03 18.74 -8.52
C PHE A 32 -10.39 18.36 -7.95
N GLN A 33 -10.38 17.44 -6.97
CA GLN A 33 -11.58 16.99 -6.27
C GLN A 33 -12.48 18.16 -5.83
N GLY A 34 -13.80 18.00 -6.04
CA GLY A 34 -14.82 19.02 -5.74
C GLY A 34 -14.99 20.09 -6.81
N LYS A 35 -14.24 19.98 -7.92
CA LYS A 35 -14.37 20.83 -9.10
C LYS A 35 -14.66 20.02 -10.36
N GLU A 36 -14.95 18.72 -10.19
CA GLU A 36 -15.26 17.82 -11.28
C GLU A 36 -16.63 18.19 -11.89
N THR A 37 -16.63 18.41 -13.18
CA THR A 37 -17.84 18.53 -13.99
C THR A 37 -17.92 17.33 -14.93
N GLU A 38 -19.09 17.08 -15.50
CA GLU A 38 -19.21 16.02 -16.51
C GLU A 38 -18.27 16.26 -17.71
N ASP A 39 -18.08 17.52 -18.09
CA ASP A 39 -17.15 17.90 -19.16
C ASP A 39 -15.70 17.63 -18.79
N ALA A 40 -15.30 17.91 -17.54
CA ALA A 40 -13.94 17.63 -17.05
C ALA A 40 -13.65 16.12 -17.00
N ILE A 41 -14.64 15.31 -16.61
CA ILE A 41 -14.54 13.85 -16.62
C ILE A 41 -14.41 13.35 -18.05
N ALA A 42 -15.28 13.80 -18.95
CA ALA A 42 -15.26 13.40 -20.37
C ALA A 42 -13.97 13.82 -21.08
N ALA A 43 -13.39 14.97 -20.72
CA ALA A 43 -12.16 15.49 -21.31
C ALA A 43 -10.89 14.83 -20.76
N ALA A 44 -10.96 14.09 -19.64
CA ALA A 44 -9.78 13.56 -18.93
C ALA A 44 -8.96 12.59 -19.81
N GLU A 45 -7.69 12.89 -19.97
CA GLU A 45 -6.70 12.00 -20.58
C GLU A 45 -5.94 11.18 -19.52
N VAL A 46 -5.81 11.72 -18.30
CA VAL A 46 -5.17 11.08 -17.16
C VAL A 46 -6.07 11.24 -15.93
N VAL A 47 -6.28 10.15 -15.20
CA VAL A 47 -6.96 10.17 -13.91
C VAL A 47 -5.99 9.69 -12.82
N ILE A 48 -5.84 10.48 -11.76
CA ILE A 48 -5.14 10.10 -10.54
C ILE A 48 -6.19 9.84 -9.45
N GLY A 49 -6.22 8.64 -8.91
CA GLY A 49 -7.19 8.20 -7.92
C GLY A 49 -8.03 7.02 -8.41
N GLU A 50 -9.18 6.83 -7.78
CA GLU A 50 -10.06 5.68 -7.96
C GLU A 50 -11.35 6.09 -8.70
N PRO A 51 -11.33 6.21 -10.03
CA PRO A 51 -12.54 6.55 -10.79
C PRO A 51 -13.58 5.43 -10.72
N GLU A 52 -14.86 5.81 -10.78
CA GLU A 52 -15.95 4.85 -10.94
C GLU A 52 -16.04 4.37 -12.40
N GLU A 53 -16.69 3.20 -12.60
CA GLU A 53 -16.84 2.61 -13.94
C GLU A 53 -17.49 3.59 -14.92
N GLU A 54 -18.52 4.29 -14.47
CA GLU A 54 -19.24 5.29 -15.30
C GLU A 54 -18.33 6.45 -15.74
N GLU A 55 -17.42 6.89 -14.88
CA GLU A 55 -16.46 7.97 -15.19
C GLU A 55 -15.44 7.50 -16.23
N ILE A 56 -14.95 6.26 -16.08
CA ILE A 56 -14.01 5.65 -17.03
C ILE A 56 -14.66 5.54 -18.42
N LEU A 57 -15.93 5.12 -18.49
CA LEU A 57 -16.67 4.96 -19.74
C LEU A 57 -17.02 6.30 -20.41
N LYS A 58 -17.18 7.37 -19.62
CA LYS A 58 -17.41 8.74 -20.14
C LYS A 58 -16.14 9.42 -20.66
N ALA A 59 -14.97 9.02 -20.16
CA ALA A 59 -13.70 9.65 -20.51
C ALA A 59 -13.14 9.10 -21.84
N GLU A 60 -13.67 9.56 -22.95
CA GLU A 60 -13.36 9.06 -24.31
C GLU A 60 -11.86 9.22 -24.68
N ASN A 61 -11.16 10.17 -24.08
CA ASN A 61 -9.75 10.44 -24.35
C ASN A 61 -8.81 9.83 -23.31
N LEU A 62 -9.30 8.98 -22.40
CA LEU A 62 -8.55 8.42 -21.31
C LEU A 62 -7.40 7.53 -21.81
N ARG A 63 -6.21 7.78 -21.30
CA ARG A 63 -4.97 7.07 -21.67
C ARG A 63 -4.29 6.43 -20.48
N TRP A 64 -4.46 7.01 -19.27
CA TRP A 64 -3.77 6.54 -18.09
C TRP A 64 -4.60 6.75 -16.82
N ILE A 65 -4.67 5.71 -15.99
CA ILE A 65 -5.18 5.76 -14.62
C ILE A 65 -4.05 5.42 -13.67
N GLN A 66 -3.72 6.33 -12.77
CA GLN A 66 -2.83 6.09 -11.65
C GLN A 66 -3.63 5.93 -10.38
N LEU A 67 -3.71 4.71 -9.84
CA LEU A 67 -4.37 4.47 -8.55
C LEU A 67 -3.50 4.95 -7.39
N THR A 68 -4.13 5.46 -6.33
CA THR A 68 -3.46 5.80 -5.06
C THR A 68 -3.35 4.61 -4.10
N TRP A 69 -4.03 3.50 -4.42
CA TRP A 69 -3.99 2.23 -3.69
C TRP A 69 -3.14 1.19 -4.42
N ALA A 70 -2.71 0.18 -3.68
CA ALA A 70 -2.00 -0.96 -4.28
C ALA A 70 -2.97 -1.97 -4.94
N GLY A 71 -4.22 -2.05 -4.46
CA GLY A 71 -5.23 -2.97 -5.00
C GLY A 71 -5.80 -2.48 -6.33
N ALA A 72 -5.75 -3.33 -7.37
CA ALA A 72 -6.27 -3.02 -8.70
C ALA A 72 -7.41 -3.94 -9.13
N ASP A 73 -7.90 -4.81 -8.25
CA ASP A 73 -8.89 -5.87 -8.57
C ASP A 73 -10.18 -5.34 -9.17
N LYS A 74 -10.67 -4.17 -8.72
CA LYS A 74 -11.87 -3.50 -9.25
C LYS A 74 -11.73 -3.28 -10.76
N TYR A 75 -10.57 -2.82 -11.20
CA TYR A 75 -10.31 -2.44 -12.59
C TYR A 75 -9.90 -3.63 -13.45
N THR A 76 -9.05 -4.53 -12.93
CA THR A 76 -8.59 -5.70 -13.68
C THR A 76 -9.68 -6.74 -13.94
N LYS A 77 -10.76 -6.72 -13.14
CA LYS A 77 -11.93 -7.58 -13.30
C LYS A 77 -13.11 -6.89 -14.04
N MET A 78 -12.95 -5.62 -14.36
CA MET A 78 -13.97 -4.83 -15.07
C MET A 78 -14.08 -5.30 -16.53
N LYS A 79 -15.25 -5.78 -16.92
CA LYS A 79 -15.48 -6.33 -18.27
C LYS A 79 -15.35 -5.27 -19.39
N ALA A 80 -15.72 -4.04 -19.07
CA ALA A 80 -15.74 -2.92 -20.01
C ALA A 80 -14.53 -1.98 -19.83
N PHE A 81 -13.40 -2.45 -19.24
CA PHE A 81 -12.21 -1.62 -19.12
C PHE A 81 -11.67 -1.24 -20.51
N PRO A 82 -11.48 0.05 -20.82
CA PRO A 82 -11.15 0.49 -22.16
C PRO A 82 -9.80 -0.07 -22.64
N THR A 83 -9.78 -0.58 -23.86
CA THR A 83 -8.55 -1.06 -24.50
C THR A 83 -7.61 0.11 -24.77
N GLY A 84 -6.33 -0.06 -24.43
CA GLY A 84 -5.29 0.97 -24.64
C GLY A 84 -5.11 1.94 -23.47
N VAL A 85 -5.95 1.88 -22.42
CA VAL A 85 -5.74 2.63 -21.20
C VAL A 85 -4.71 1.94 -20.32
N THR A 86 -3.65 2.66 -19.95
CA THR A 86 -2.63 2.18 -19.00
C THR A 86 -3.18 2.29 -17.58
N LEU A 87 -3.13 1.18 -16.82
CA LEU A 87 -3.47 1.17 -15.39
C LEU A 87 -2.20 0.95 -14.57
N THR A 88 -1.93 1.87 -13.67
CA THR A 88 -0.85 1.77 -12.68
C THR A 88 -1.37 1.95 -11.26
N ASN A 89 -0.67 1.42 -10.29
CA ASN A 89 -1.07 1.47 -8.89
C ASN A 89 0.07 1.92 -7.96
N ALA A 90 -0.22 2.09 -6.68
CA ALA A 90 0.75 2.52 -5.68
C ALA A 90 1.47 1.33 -5.00
N SER A 91 1.72 0.23 -5.71
CA SER A 91 2.52 -0.88 -5.19
C SER A 91 3.92 -0.41 -4.80
N GLY A 92 4.38 -0.81 -3.60
CA GLY A 92 5.67 -0.39 -3.04
C GLY A 92 5.61 0.88 -2.17
N ALA A 93 4.52 1.64 -2.19
CA ALA A 93 4.39 2.86 -1.39
C ALA A 93 4.14 2.58 0.11
N PHE A 94 3.53 1.45 0.45
CA PHE A 94 2.99 1.20 1.79
C PHE A 94 3.87 0.27 2.65
N GLY A 95 4.85 -0.40 2.07
CA GLY A 95 5.63 -1.43 2.77
C GLY A 95 6.28 -0.93 4.06
N LYS A 96 6.84 0.27 4.06
CA LYS A 96 7.49 0.88 5.24
C LYS A 96 6.46 1.18 6.35
N ILE A 97 5.41 1.91 6.02
CA ILE A 97 4.41 2.38 6.99
C ILE A 97 3.67 1.20 7.62
N ILE A 98 3.21 0.25 6.79
CA ILE A 98 2.49 -0.93 7.28
C ILE A 98 3.41 -1.81 8.13
N SER A 99 4.68 -2.00 7.76
CA SER A 99 5.59 -2.81 8.56
C SER A 99 5.88 -2.20 9.92
N GLU A 100 5.99 -0.89 10.04
CA GLU A 100 6.11 -0.19 11.33
C GLU A 100 4.88 -0.40 12.21
N TYR A 101 3.69 -0.26 11.63
CA TYR A 101 2.43 -0.53 12.33
C TYR A 101 2.35 -1.97 12.84
N VAL A 102 2.71 -2.96 12.00
CA VAL A 102 2.70 -4.38 12.37
C VAL A 102 3.67 -4.65 13.53
N ILE A 103 4.90 -4.17 13.45
CA ILE A 103 5.91 -4.37 14.50
C ILE A 103 5.52 -3.69 15.80
N GLY A 104 4.99 -2.46 15.73
CA GLY A 104 4.49 -1.76 16.90
C GLY A 104 3.42 -2.56 17.63
N ASN A 105 2.47 -3.15 16.89
CA ASN A 105 1.43 -4.00 17.47
C ASN A 105 1.96 -5.31 18.04
N ILE A 106 2.91 -5.97 17.35
CA ILE A 106 3.55 -7.18 17.87
C ILE A 106 4.24 -6.88 19.21
N ILE A 107 5.04 -5.82 19.27
CA ILE A 107 5.72 -5.40 20.52
C ILE A 107 4.69 -5.08 21.60
N ALA A 108 3.62 -4.35 21.28
CA ALA A 108 2.59 -4.01 22.24
C ALA A 108 1.91 -5.25 22.84
N LEU A 109 1.63 -6.26 22.02
CA LEU A 109 1.04 -7.52 22.46
C LEU A 109 2.02 -8.33 23.33
N TYR A 110 3.26 -8.53 22.88
CA TYR A 110 4.27 -9.28 23.61
C TYR A 110 4.59 -8.64 24.97
N ARG A 111 4.62 -7.30 25.02
CA ARG A 111 4.84 -6.54 26.25
C ARG A 111 3.60 -6.37 27.11
N GLY A 112 2.41 -6.82 26.65
CA GLY A 112 1.16 -6.73 27.37
C GLY A 112 0.66 -5.29 27.56
N LEU A 113 1.01 -4.35 26.67
CA LEU A 113 0.62 -2.94 26.76
C LEU A 113 -0.91 -2.74 26.84
N PRO A 114 -1.78 -3.52 26.17
CA PRO A 114 -3.22 -3.38 26.32
C PRO A 114 -3.70 -3.57 27.75
N ASN A 115 -3.06 -4.48 28.52
CA ASN A 115 -3.40 -4.69 29.94
C ASN A 115 -2.94 -3.52 30.79
N TYR A 116 -1.75 -2.96 30.53
CA TYR A 116 -1.28 -1.78 31.23
C TYR A 116 -2.15 -0.56 30.98
N TRP A 117 -2.64 -0.37 29.75
CA TRP A 117 -3.60 0.71 29.45
C TRP A 117 -4.92 0.56 30.22
N LYS A 118 -5.48 -0.66 30.29
CA LYS A 118 -6.69 -0.94 31.10
C LYS A 118 -6.45 -0.69 32.59
N ASN A 119 -5.30 -1.09 33.11
CA ASN A 119 -4.93 -0.88 34.50
C ASN A 119 -4.73 0.62 34.81
N LYS A 120 -4.09 1.37 33.89
CA LYS A 120 -3.93 2.82 34.01
C LYS A 120 -5.26 3.55 34.17
N GLN A 121 -6.28 3.17 33.37
CA GLN A 121 -7.63 3.77 33.47
C GLN A 121 -8.29 3.52 34.83
N LYS A 122 -7.90 2.45 35.51
CA LYS A 122 -8.39 2.08 36.84
C LYS A 122 -7.46 2.51 37.99
N HIS A 123 -6.43 3.29 37.68
CA HIS A 123 -5.36 3.69 38.63
C HIS A 123 -4.70 2.50 39.35
N LEU A 124 -4.61 1.35 38.68
CA LEU A 124 -4.02 0.12 39.23
C LEU A 124 -2.57 -0.03 38.77
N TRP A 125 -1.69 -0.27 39.75
CA TRP A 125 -0.29 -0.65 39.51
C TRP A 125 -0.14 -2.16 39.66
N VAL A 126 -0.28 -2.90 38.53
CA VAL A 126 -0.23 -4.37 38.50
C VAL A 126 0.81 -4.82 37.46
N GLN A 127 1.75 -5.66 37.91
CA GLN A 127 2.75 -6.24 37.04
C GLN A 127 2.12 -7.26 36.07
N ASN A 128 2.40 -7.15 34.79
CA ASN A 128 2.06 -8.18 33.81
C ASN A 128 3.09 -9.33 33.87
N LYS A 129 2.67 -10.46 34.41
CA LYS A 129 3.53 -11.65 34.56
C LYS A 129 3.77 -12.41 33.24
N SER A 130 2.98 -12.14 32.20
CA SER A 130 3.06 -12.78 30.87
C SER A 130 3.78 -11.94 29.82
N SER A 131 4.59 -10.95 30.26
CA SER A 131 5.37 -10.14 29.31
C SER A 131 6.49 -10.97 28.70
N GLU A 132 6.51 -11.06 27.39
CA GLU A 132 7.51 -11.78 26.60
C GLU A 132 8.35 -10.82 25.74
N THR A 133 9.40 -11.36 25.12
CA THR A 133 10.21 -10.65 24.11
C THR A 133 10.06 -11.33 22.74
N ILE A 134 10.19 -10.54 21.69
CA ILE A 134 10.26 -11.06 20.31
C ILE A 134 11.68 -11.46 19.91
N TYR A 135 12.69 -11.12 20.74
CA TYR A 135 14.08 -11.46 20.53
C TYR A 135 14.25 -12.96 20.29
N GLY A 136 14.93 -13.33 19.21
CA GLY A 136 15.24 -14.71 18.87
C GLY A 136 14.01 -15.58 18.49
N LYS A 137 12.82 -15.03 18.32
CA LYS A 137 11.62 -15.80 17.96
C LYS A 137 11.63 -16.20 16.48
N ASN A 138 10.93 -17.29 16.17
CA ASN A 138 10.63 -17.69 14.78
C ASN A 138 9.42 -16.93 14.28
N ILE A 139 9.55 -16.29 13.13
CA ILE A 139 8.51 -15.48 12.49
C ILE A 139 8.15 -16.12 11.16
N LEU A 140 6.87 -16.42 10.97
CA LEU A 140 6.32 -16.87 9.70
C LEU A 140 5.57 -15.72 9.03
N ILE A 141 5.95 -15.39 7.79
CA ILE A 141 5.30 -14.34 7.00
C ILE A 141 4.63 -14.95 5.77
N LEU A 142 3.30 -14.90 5.75
CA LEU A 142 2.51 -15.34 4.61
C LEU A 142 2.41 -14.22 3.57
N GLY A 143 3.24 -14.31 2.53
CA GLY A 143 3.37 -13.31 1.47
C GLY A 143 4.69 -12.56 1.53
N THR A 144 5.57 -12.83 0.54
CA THR A 144 6.91 -12.25 0.43
C THR A 144 6.96 -11.05 -0.55
N GLY A 145 5.85 -10.32 -0.66
CA GLY A 145 5.75 -9.09 -1.45
C GLY A 145 6.38 -7.89 -0.74
N ASP A 146 6.03 -6.67 -1.17
CA ASP A 146 6.58 -5.44 -0.62
C ASP A 146 6.42 -5.34 0.90
N ILE A 147 5.19 -5.52 1.43
CA ILE A 147 4.92 -5.45 2.87
C ILE A 147 5.67 -6.56 3.62
N GLY A 148 5.59 -7.82 3.15
CA GLY A 148 6.26 -8.94 3.80
C GLY A 148 7.77 -8.77 3.90
N ARG A 149 8.43 -8.30 2.84
CA ARG A 149 9.86 -7.99 2.84
C ARG A 149 10.21 -6.86 3.81
N ASN A 150 9.39 -5.81 3.86
CA ASN A 150 9.60 -4.71 4.80
C ASN A 150 9.44 -5.15 6.26
N ILE A 151 8.50 -6.06 6.56
CA ILE A 151 8.36 -6.68 7.88
C ILE A 151 9.59 -7.55 8.18
N ALA A 152 9.96 -8.46 7.28
CA ALA A 152 11.11 -9.35 7.44
C ALA A 152 12.39 -8.56 7.73
N HIS A 153 12.68 -7.54 6.91
CA HIS A 153 13.84 -6.68 7.09
C HIS A 153 13.93 -6.07 8.49
N ARG A 154 12.80 -5.58 9.03
CA ARG A 154 12.77 -4.96 10.36
C ARG A 154 12.82 -5.97 11.49
N MET A 155 12.22 -7.16 11.29
CA MET A 155 12.25 -8.24 12.27
C MET A 155 13.67 -8.75 12.52
N LYS A 156 14.55 -8.69 11.52
CA LYS A 156 15.98 -9.04 11.69
C LYS A 156 16.68 -8.21 12.77
N ALA A 157 16.25 -6.97 13.03
CA ALA A 157 16.80 -6.15 14.10
C ALA A 157 16.53 -6.73 15.51
N PHE A 158 15.59 -7.66 15.65
CA PHE A 158 15.30 -8.38 16.88
C PHE A 158 15.95 -9.77 16.91
N GLU A 159 16.90 -10.04 16.01
CA GLU A 159 17.61 -11.33 15.89
C GLU A 159 16.64 -12.52 15.69
N THR A 160 15.51 -12.29 15.07
CA THR A 160 14.50 -13.32 14.77
C THR A 160 14.92 -14.15 13.57
N HIS A 161 14.50 -15.41 13.54
CA HIS A 161 14.53 -16.25 12.33
C HIS A 161 13.25 -16.05 11.54
N VAL A 162 13.36 -15.57 10.29
CA VAL A 162 12.22 -15.17 9.49
C VAL A 162 12.02 -16.11 8.30
N THR A 163 10.91 -16.83 8.30
CA THR A 163 10.49 -17.71 7.20
C THR A 163 9.38 -17.03 6.40
N GLY A 164 9.53 -17.01 5.08
CA GLY A 164 8.53 -16.48 4.15
C GLY A 164 7.79 -17.59 3.40
N ILE A 165 6.49 -17.41 3.20
CA ILE A 165 5.70 -18.26 2.30
C ILE A 165 5.28 -17.47 1.08
N LYS A 166 5.48 -18.04 -0.11
CA LYS A 166 5.15 -17.45 -1.40
C LYS A 166 4.19 -18.37 -2.18
N ARG A 167 3.33 -17.76 -2.99
CA ARG A 167 2.36 -18.53 -3.81
C ARG A 167 3.06 -19.42 -4.84
N THR A 168 4.12 -18.94 -5.44
CA THR A 168 4.88 -19.62 -6.51
C THR A 168 6.26 -19.97 -5.99
N ALA A 169 6.72 -21.19 -6.25
CA ALA A 169 8.06 -21.64 -5.88
C ALA A 169 9.14 -20.63 -6.28
N VAL A 170 10.10 -20.45 -5.41
CA VAL A 170 11.22 -19.53 -5.63
C VAL A 170 12.40 -20.39 -6.08
N PRO A 171 13.13 -20.02 -7.16
CA PRO A 171 14.40 -20.64 -7.45
C PRO A 171 15.34 -20.53 -6.26
N GLU A 172 16.00 -21.63 -5.88
CA GLU A 172 17.02 -21.62 -4.85
C GLU A 172 18.02 -20.50 -5.16
N HIS A 173 18.34 -19.67 -4.15
CA HIS A 173 19.28 -18.54 -4.23
C HIS A 173 18.83 -17.27 -4.97
N SER A 174 17.53 -16.97 -5.03
CA SER A 174 17.13 -15.66 -5.57
C SER A 174 17.57 -14.54 -4.61
N GLN A 175 18.49 -13.67 -5.05
CA GLN A 175 18.94 -12.47 -4.30
C GLN A 175 17.78 -11.53 -3.90
N GLN A 176 16.60 -11.73 -4.47
CA GLN A 176 15.39 -10.95 -4.20
C GLN A 176 14.76 -11.22 -2.83
N MET A 177 15.23 -12.22 -2.08
CA MET A 177 14.63 -12.65 -0.81
C MET A 177 15.61 -12.59 0.38
N LYS A 178 16.62 -11.73 0.30
CA LYS A 178 17.67 -11.56 1.32
C LYS A 178 17.17 -11.15 2.71
N GLU A 179 15.93 -10.66 2.79
CA GLU A 179 15.30 -10.28 4.04
C GLU A 179 14.80 -11.48 4.85
N PHE A 180 14.67 -12.65 4.22
CA PHE A 180 14.23 -13.90 4.82
C PHE A 180 15.43 -14.83 5.06
N ASP A 181 15.36 -15.65 6.10
CA ASP A 181 16.31 -16.77 6.30
C ASP A 181 15.94 -17.93 5.37
N GLU A 182 14.64 -18.17 5.21
CA GLU A 182 14.10 -19.25 4.38
C GLU A 182 12.84 -18.77 3.66
N VAL A 183 12.60 -19.29 2.45
CA VAL A 183 11.37 -19.02 1.69
C VAL A 183 10.86 -20.30 1.07
N TYR A 184 9.62 -20.62 1.33
CA TYR A 184 8.92 -21.82 0.83
C TYR A 184 7.72 -21.44 -0.02
N ASP A 185 7.19 -22.41 -0.77
CA ASP A 185 5.89 -22.28 -1.43
C ASP A 185 4.74 -22.66 -0.47
N LEU A 186 3.49 -22.49 -0.94
CA LEU A 186 2.31 -22.78 -0.13
C LEU A 186 2.21 -24.25 0.29
N LYS A 187 2.83 -25.19 -0.44
CA LYS A 187 2.79 -26.62 -0.12
C LYS A 187 3.53 -26.99 1.16
N ALA A 188 4.41 -26.09 1.62
CA ALA A 188 5.14 -26.29 2.88
C ALA A 188 4.32 -25.96 4.13
N LEU A 189 3.04 -25.58 3.98
CA LEU A 189 2.14 -25.30 5.10
C LEU A 189 1.31 -26.54 5.54
N ASP A 190 1.39 -27.65 4.82
CA ASP A 190 0.67 -28.91 5.09
C ASP A 190 1.39 -29.81 6.12
#